data_b3a0d4aa5e29c82e6a3444585d488262
#
_entry.id   b3a0d4aa5e29c82e6a3444585d488262
#
_cell.length_a   1.000
_cell.length_b   1.000
_cell.length_c   1.000
_cell.angle_alpha   90.00
_cell.angle_beta   90.00
_cell.angle_gamma   90.00
#
_symmetry.space_group_name_H-M   'P 1'
#
loop_
_entity.id
_entity.type
_entity.pdbx_description
1 polymer ?
#
loop_
_entity_poly.entity_id
_entity_poly.type
_entity_poly.pdbx_seq_one_letter_code
_entity_poly.pdbx_strand_id
1 'polypeptide(L)'
;MRVLIACEYSGKVREAFRALGHDAYSCDLLPSDDNSPFHLTRDCWDVIENRFSTLRGGWDLIIMHPPCTALAVSGNRWYGSGMPKHQQRLDSIEWTMALFEHAKKHAPRVAFENPVGVLPIKPTQYIQPWQFGHPESKKTGLWLHNLPPLVETDN
;
A
#
# COMPACT_ATOMS: atom_id res chain seq x y z
N MET A 1 -3.52 -13.46 12.08
CA MET A 1 -2.75 -13.53 10.83
C MET A 1 -1.46 -12.73 10.97
N ARG A 2 -0.46 -13.08 10.22
CA ARG A 2 0.74 -12.27 10.08
C ARG A 2 0.55 -11.29 8.93
N VAL A 3 0.58 -9.99 9.22
CA VAL A 3 0.23 -8.91 8.30
C VAL A 3 1.41 -7.97 8.12
N LEU A 4 1.73 -7.64 6.87
CA LEU A 4 2.71 -6.61 6.54
C LEU A 4 2.00 -5.41 5.92
N ILE A 5 2.29 -4.22 6.45
CA ILE A 5 1.88 -2.96 5.84
C ILE A 5 3.14 -2.35 5.22
N ALA A 6 3.26 -2.45 3.92
CA ALA A 6 4.42 -1.98 3.17
C ALA A 6 4.26 -0.53 2.73
N CYS A 7 5.35 0.22 2.74
CA CYS A 7 5.36 1.65 2.41
C CYS A 7 4.49 2.48 3.36
N GLU A 8 4.52 2.16 4.64
CA GLU A 8 3.83 2.91 5.68
C GLU A 8 4.80 3.27 6.80
N TYR A 9 4.92 4.55 7.11
CA TYR A 9 5.68 5.02 8.26
C TYR A 9 4.79 5.60 9.38
N SER A 10 3.52 5.87 9.11
CA SER A 10 2.60 6.41 10.12
C SER A 10 2.26 5.39 11.22
N GLY A 11 2.23 4.12 10.89
CA GLY A 11 1.86 3.05 11.81
C GLY A 11 0.36 2.88 12.05
N LYS A 12 -0.47 3.70 11.42
CA LYS A 12 -1.93 3.70 11.69
C LYS A 12 -2.60 2.39 11.28
N VAL A 13 -2.31 1.88 10.10
CA VAL A 13 -2.91 0.63 9.62
C VAL A 13 -2.33 -0.56 10.39
N ARG A 14 -1.01 -0.57 10.61
CA ARG A 14 -0.36 -1.59 11.43
C ARG A 14 -1.03 -1.70 12.81
N GLU A 15 -1.20 -0.58 13.51
CA GLU A 15 -1.78 -0.60 14.86
C GLU A 15 -3.25 -0.98 14.86
N ALA A 16 -4.00 -0.65 13.81
CA ALA A 16 -5.38 -1.10 13.67
C ALA A 16 -5.46 -2.64 13.59
N PHE A 17 -4.56 -3.28 12.84
CA PHE A 17 -4.51 -4.74 12.80
C PHE A 17 -4.02 -5.34 14.10
N ARG A 18 -3.05 -4.73 14.78
CA ARG A 18 -2.58 -5.20 16.09
C ARG A 18 -3.68 -5.14 17.14
N ALA A 19 -4.50 -4.09 17.11
CA ALA A 19 -5.64 -3.95 18.02
C ALA A 19 -6.67 -5.07 17.84
N LEU A 20 -6.74 -5.67 16.65
CA LEU A 20 -7.61 -6.81 16.35
C LEU A 20 -6.94 -8.16 16.65
N GLY A 21 -5.75 -8.17 17.23
CA GLY A 21 -5.05 -9.38 17.61
C GLY A 21 -4.15 -9.99 16.54
N HIS A 22 -3.92 -9.30 15.44
CA HIS A 22 -3.02 -9.80 14.40
C HIS A 22 -1.57 -9.46 14.70
N ASP A 23 -0.66 -10.30 14.22
CA ASP A 23 0.78 -10.08 14.28
C ASP A 23 1.18 -9.19 13.09
N ALA A 24 1.02 -7.87 13.26
CA ALA A 24 1.18 -6.90 12.20
C ALA A 24 2.48 -6.10 12.32
N TYR A 25 3.14 -5.92 11.19
CA TYR A 25 4.37 -5.14 11.03
C TYR A 25 4.19 -4.11 9.92
N SER A 26 4.95 -3.02 10.00
CA SER A 26 5.05 -2.05 8.92
C SER A 26 6.50 -1.94 8.44
N CYS A 27 6.69 -1.45 7.22
CA CYS A 27 8.02 -1.13 6.71
C CYS A 27 7.98 0.10 5.82
N ASP A 28 9.09 0.84 5.85
CA ASP A 28 9.33 1.99 5.01
C ASP A 28 10.82 2.32 5.07
N LEU A 29 11.35 3.08 4.13
CA LEU A 29 12.71 3.60 4.21
C LEU A 29 12.83 4.67 5.29
N LEU A 30 11.74 5.33 5.65
CA LEU A 30 11.67 6.29 6.73
C LEU A 30 11.36 5.59 8.06
N PRO A 31 11.87 6.10 9.20
CA PRO A 31 11.46 5.60 10.50
C PRO A 31 9.98 5.86 10.76
N SER A 32 9.36 5.08 11.63
CA SER A 32 7.95 5.26 11.95
C SER A 32 7.71 6.51 12.82
N ASP A 33 6.55 7.13 12.63
CA ASP A 33 6.14 8.28 13.43
C ASP A 33 5.97 7.93 14.91
N ASP A 34 5.59 6.70 15.22
CA ASP A 34 5.28 6.24 16.58
C ASP A 34 6.43 5.51 17.26
N ASN A 35 7.60 5.44 16.63
CA ASN A 35 8.78 4.78 17.16
C ASN A 35 8.53 3.33 17.63
N SER A 36 7.68 2.60 16.91
CA SER A 36 7.26 1.24 17.27
C SER A 36 8.35 0.21 16.99
N PRO A 37 8.51 -0.81 17.85
CA PRO A 37 9.40 -1.95 17.57
C PRO A 37 8.86 -2.85 16.45
N PHE A 38 7.60 -2.66 16.03
CA PHE A 38 6.97 -3.42 14.95
C PHE A 38 7.09 -2.73 13.59
N HIS A 39 7.93 -1.71 13.49
CA HIS A 39 8.27 -1.05 12.25
C HIS A 39 9.68 -1.45 11.81
N LEU A 40 9.81 -1.85 10.55
CA LEU A 40 11.09 -2.21 9.93
C LEU A 40 11.51 -1.08 8.99
N THR A 41 12.55 -0.34 9.37
CA THR A 41 13.10 0.73 8.53
C THR A 41 14.01 0.10 7.47
N ARG A 42 13.38 -0.45 6.43
CA ARG A 42 14.05 -1.22 5.38
C ARG A 42 13.26 -1.12 4.08
N ASP A 43 13.92 -1.51 2.99
CA ASP A 43 13.30 -1.63 1.68
C ASP A 43 12.17 -2.66 1.72
N CYS A 44 10.98 -2.28 1.24
CA CYS A 44 9.81 -3.15 1.26
C CYS A 44 10.00 -4.45 0.45
N TRP A 45 10.80 -4.44 -0.60
CA TRP A 45 11.10 -5.65 -1.37
C TRP A 45 11.73 -6.74 -0.50
N ASP A 46 12.70 -6.36 0.33
CA ASP A 46 13.38 -7.28 1.22
C ASP A 46 12.46 -7.77 2.33
N VAL A 47 11.61 -6.89 2.87
CA VAL A 47 10.67 -7.26 3.92
C VAL A 47 9.58 -8.18 3.39
N ILE A 48 9.07 -7.94 2.18
CA ILE A 48 8.10 -8.82 1.53
C ILE A 48 8.68 -10.23 1.36
N GLU A 49 9.91 -10.33 0.93
CA GLU A 49 10.59 -11.63 0.80
C GLU A 49 10.89 -12.29 2.15
N ASN A 50 10.81 -11.54 3.23
CA ASN A 50 11.08 -12.02 4.59
C ASN A 50 12.46 -12.67 4.73
N ARG A 51 13.48 -11.97 4.25
CA ARG A 51 14.88 -12.46 4.30
C ARG A 51 15.53 -12.33 5.67
N PHE A 52 14.78 -11.86 6.68
CA PHE A 52 15.31 -11.62 8.01
C PHE A 52 15.05 -12.79 8.92
N SER A 53 16.08 -13.22 9.63
CA SER A 53 16.00 -14.32 10.58
C SER A 53 15.07 -14.06 11.77
N THR A 54 14.72 -12.80 12.02
CA THR A 54 13.86 -12.39 13.13
C THR A 54 12.37 -12.67 12.90
N LEU A 55 11.94 -12.77 11.63
CA LEU A 55 10.56 -13.05 11.27
C LEU A 55 10.47 -14.44 10.62
N ARG A 56 10.06 -15.42 11.39
CA ARG A 56 9.88 -16.78 10.86
C ARG A 56 8.51 -16.96 10.23
N GLY A 57 8.49 -17.67 9.09
CA GLY A 57 7.28 -17.92 8.32
C GLY A 57 6.98 -16.80 7.33
N GLY A 58 5.96 -17.00 6.51
CA GLY A 58 5.55 -16.04 5.47
C GLY A 58 4.52 -15.04 5.97
N TRP A 59 4.10 -14.18 5.07
CA TRP A 59 3.01 -13.24 5.30
C TRP A 59 1.68 -13.89 4.89
N ASP A 60 0.63 -13.63 5.68
CA ASP A 60 -0.74 -14.04 5.33
C ASP A 60 -1.45 -12.96 4.52
N LEU A 61 -1.11 -11.70 4.78
CA LEU A 61 -1.68 -10.53 4.10
C LEU A 61 -0.61 -9.47 3.97
N ILE A 62 -0.49 -8.89 2.78
CA ILE A 62 0.35 -7.71 2.54
C ILE A 62 -0.56 -6.58 2.06
N ILE A 63 -0.51 -5.45 2.76
CA ILE A 63 -1.17 -4.21 2.36
C ILE A 63 -0.08 -3.20 2.02
N MET A 64 -0.21 -2.56 0.86
CA MET A 64 0.81 -1.64 0.37
C MET A 64 0.25 -0.26 0.14
N HIS A 65 1.05 0.75 0.46
CA HIS A 65 0.78 2.16 0.15
C HIS A 65 1.88 2.70 -0.76
N PRO A 66 1.96 2.25 -2.02
CA PRO A 66 3.04 2.69 -2.91
C PRO A 66 3.03 4.21 -3.09
N PRO A 67 4.20 4.84 -3.27
CA PRO A 67 4.25 6.27 -3.56
C PRO A 67 3.37 6.62 -4.76
N CYS A 68 2.52 7.63 -4.62
CA CYS A 68 1.49 7.95 -5.60
C CYS A 68 1.67 9.31 -6.30
N THR A 69 2.65 10.11 -5.91
CA THR A 69 2.84 11.46 -6.44
C THR A 69 2.93 11.48 -7.96
N ALA A 70 3.69 10.57 -8.56
CA ALA A 70 3.86 10.49 -10.01
C ALA A 70 2.71 9.73 -10.70
N LEU A 71 1.81 9.08 -9.96
CA LEU A 71 0.76 8.23 -10.49
C LEU A 71 -0.61 8.89 -10.52
N ALA A 72 -0.86 9.91 -9.69
CA ALA A 72 -2.15 10.55 -9.56
C ALA A 72 -2.43 11.47 -10.75
N VAL A 73 -3.70 11.54 -11.19
CA VAL A 73 -4.11 12.46 -12.27
C VAL A 73 -3.89 13.91 -11.89
N SER A 74 -3.92 14.26 -10.60
CA SER A 74 -3.61 15.61 -10.13
C SER A 74 -2.18 16.05 -10.44
N GLY A 75 -1.29 15.11 -10.73
CA GLY A 75 0.10 15.38 -11.11
C GLY A 75 0.34 15.52 -12.62
N ASN A 76 -0.69 15.46 -13.46
CA ASN A 76 -0.54 15.44 -14.93
C ASN A 76 0.25 16.63 -15.47
N ARG A 77 0.18 17.78 -14.82
CA ARG A 77 0.93 18.99 -15.25
C ARG A 77 2.45 18.80 -15.18
N TRP A 78 2.94 17.86 -14.38
CA TRP A 78 4.37 17.59 -14.20
C TRP A 78 4.80 16.25 -14.78
N TYR A 79 3.91 15.24 -14.74
CA TYR A 79 4.21 13.86 -15.05
C TYR A 79 3.51 13.35 -16.30
N GLY A 80 2.62 14.14 -16.90
CA GLY A 80 1.89 13.74 -18.09
C GLY A 80 2.79 13.61 -19.31
N SER A 81 2.25 13.03 -20.39
CA SER A 81 2.95 12.87 -21.67
C SER A 81 3.50 14.20 -22.17
N GLY A 82 4.78 14.24 -22.55
CA GLY A 82 5.47 15.46 -22.98
C GLY A 82 5.89 16.40 -21.86
N MET A 83 5.59 16.10 -20.61
CA MET A 83 5.97 16.93 -19.48
C MET A 83 7.35 16.53 -18.92
N PRO A 84 8.05 17.44 -18.20
CA PRO A 84 9.43 17.23 -17.79
C PRO A 84 9.68 15.98 -16.93
N LYS A 85 8.70 15.56 -16.14
CA LYS A 85 8.82 14.43 -15.23
C LYS A 85 8.09 13.18 -15.71
N HIS A 86 7.77 13.10 -16.99
CA HIS A 86 7.03 11.97 -17.55
C HIS A 86 7.75 10.64 -17.33
N GLN A 87 9.09 10.60 -17.48
CA GLN A 87 9.85 9.38 -17.27
C GLN A 87 9.74 8.86 -15.83
N GLN A 88 9.67 9.76 -14.85
CA GLN A 88 9.46 9.38 -13.45
C GLN A 88 8.11 8.67 -13.27
N ARG A 89 7.08 9.09 -13.99
CA ARG A 89 5.78 8.41 -13.99
C ARG A 89 5.89 7.00 -14.56
N LEU A 90 6.55 6.83 -15.69
CA LEU A 90 6.73 5.52 -16.30
C LEU A 90 7.49 4.58 -15.36
N ASP A 91 8.54 5.05 -14.73
CA ASP A 91 9.32 4.28 -13.75
C ASP A 91 8.47 3.91 -12.53
N SER A 92 7.63 4.83 -12.05
CA SER A 92 6.74 4.58 -10.90
C SER A 92 5.65 3.56 -11.21
N ILE A 93 5.11 3.59 -12.43
CA ILE A 93 4.15 2.60 -12.90
C ILE A 93 4.79 1.21 -12.90
N GLU A 94 5.96 1.09 -13.51
CA GLU A 94 6.68 -0.19 -13.58
C GLU A 94 7.01 -0.72 -12.18
N TRP A 95 7.54 0.13 -11.31
CA TRP A 95 7.89 -0.23 -9.94
C TRP A 95 6.66 -0.71 -9.15
N THR A 96 5.55 0.01 -9.24
CA THR A 96 4.31 -0.32 -8.51
C THR A 96 3.72 -1.64 -8.97
N MET A 97 3.67 -1.86 -10.28
CA MET A 97 3.16 -3.12 -10.84
C MET A 97 4.06 -4.29 -10.48
N ALA A 98 5.37 -4.11 -10.54
CA ALA A 98 6.33 -5.14 -10.16
C ALA A 98 6.22 -5.48 -8.67
N LEU A 99 6.03 -4.47 -7.81
CA LEU A 99 5.85 -4.68 -6.38
C LEU A 99 4.58 -5.48 -6.08
N PHE A 100 3.49 -5.19 -6.76
CA PHE A 100 2.24 -5.93 -6.60
C PHE A 100 2.41 -7.40 -6.98
N GLU A 101 3.04 -7.68 -8.12
CA GLU A 101 3.32 -9.05 -8.56
C GLU A 101 4.27 -9.77 -7.58
N HIS A 102 5.27 -9.06 -7.07
CA HIS A 102 6.18 -9.60 -6.06
C HIS A 102 5.45 -9.97 -4.77
N ALA A 103 4.59 -9.10 -4.28
CA ALA A 103 3.80 -9.36 -3.07
C ALA A 103 2.90 -10.59 -3.24
N LYS A 104 2.28 -10.77 -4.41
CA LYS A 104 1.42 -11.93 -4.70
C LYS A 104 2.16 -13.26 -4.66
N LYS A 105 3.48 -13.24 -4.85
CA LYS A 105 4.32 -14.44 -4.73
C LYS A 105 4.64 -14.79 -3.28
N HIS A 106 4.49 -13.86 -2.36
CA HIS A 106 4.92 -14.00 -0.97
C HIS A 106 3.80 -13.94 0.05
N ALA A 107 2.56 -13.73 -0.38
CA ALA A 107 1.39 -13.79 0.48
C ALA A 107 0.17 -14.23 -0.33
N PRO A 108 -0.75 -15.01 0.27
CA PRO A 108 -1.97 -15.43 -0.42
C PRO A 108 -2.97 -14.30 -0.63
N ARG A 109 -2.89 -13.23 0.15
CA ARG A 109 -3.79 -12.07 0.06
C ARG A 109 -2.98 -10.80 0.00
N VAL A 110 -3.30 -9.94 -0.97
CA VAL A 110 -2.60 -8.66 -1.17
C VAL A 110 -3.60 -7.57 -1.50
N ALA A 111 -3.38 -6.40 -0.93
CA ALA A 111 -4.13 -5.20 -1.25
C ALA A 111 -3.15 -4.03 -1.44
N PHE A 112 -3.43 -3.13 -2.36
CA PHE A 112 -2.79 -1.83 -2.33
C PHE A 112 -3.79 -0.72 -2.64
N GLU A 113 -3.52 0.47 -2.10
CA GLU A 113 -4.32 1.65 -2.34
C GLU A 113 -3.51 2.72 -3.05
N ASN A 114 -4.19 3.45 -3.91
CA ASN A 114 -3.61 4.58 -4.63
C ASN A 114 -4.76 5.52 -5.02
N PRO A 115 -4.53 6.83 -5.13
CA PRO A 115 -5.55 7.74 -5.61
C PRO A 115 -5.90 7.47 -7.07
N VAL A 116 -6.94 8.12 -7.59
CA VAL A 116 -7.28 8.07 -9.01
C VAL A 116 -6.06 8.46 -9.83
N GLY A 117 -5.63 7.59 -10.72
CA GLY A 117 -4.36 7.74 -11.41
C GLY A 117 -4.28 6.99 -12.73
N VAL A 118 -3.05 6.70 -13.12
CA VAL A 118 -2.68 6.23 -14.45
C VAL A 118 -2.22 4.78 -14.50
N LEU A 119 -2.41 4.01 -13.44
CA LEU A 119 -2.02 2.61 -13.43
C LEU A 119 -2.78 1.82 -14.52
N PRO A 120 -2.10 0.89 -15.23
CA PRO A 120 -2.69 0.17 -16.35
C PRO A 120 -3.75 -0.85 -15.95
N ILE A 121 -3.81 -1.24 -14.68
CA ILE A 121 -4.82 -2.16 -14.15
C ILE A 121 -5.86 -1.35 -13.40
N LYS A 122 -7.14 -1.57 -13.74
CA LYS A 122 -8.24 -0.92 -13.02
C LYS A 122 -8.30 -1.41 -11.57
N PRO A 123 -8.60 -0.52 -10.61
CA PRO A 123 -8.82 -0.95 -9.24
C PRO A 123 -10.04 -1.88 -9.14
N THR A 124 -10.00 -2.78 -8.19
CA THR A 124 -11.13 -3.66 -7.86
C THR A 124 -12.31 -2.84 -7.36
N GLN A 125 -12.02 -1.75 -6.66
CA GLN A 125 -13.01 -0.93 -5.99
C GLN A 125 -12.48 0.50 -5.82
N TYR A 126 -13.38 1.48 -5.83
CA TYR A 126 -13.09 2.83 -5.35
C TYR A 126 -13.78 3.05 -4.00
N ILE A 127 -13.11 3.72 -3.09
CA ILE A 127 -13.65 4.08 -1.79
C ILE A 127 -13.48 5.57 -1.52
N GLN A 128 -14.26 6.06 -0.56
CA GLN A 128 -14.19 7.42 -0.04
C GLN A 128 -14.07 7.35 1.49
N PRO A 129 -13.26 8.21 2.13
CA PRO A 129 -13.14 8.22 3.58
C PRO A 129 -14.47 8.40 4.33
N TRP A 130 -15.42 9.17 3.76
CA TRP A 130 -16.73 9.37 4.40
C TRP A 130 -17.56 8.08 4.50
N GLN A 131 -17.29 7.08 3.68
CA GLN A 131 -17.94 5.76 3.77
C GLN A 131 -17.52 4.98 5.01
N PHE A 132 -16.47 5.42 5.68
CA PHE A 132 -15.88 4.76 6.84
C PHE A 132 -15.76 5.69 8.06
N GLY A 133 -16.57 6.74 8.12
CA GLY A 133 -16.65 7.61 9.28
C GLY A 133 -15.72 8.81 9.31
N HIS A 134 -15.01 9.10 8.23
CA HIS A 134 -14.13 10.26 8.13
C HIS A 134 -14.80 11.40 7.35
N PRO A 135 -14.85 12.64 7.86
CA PRO A 135 -15.53 13.76 7.20
C PRO A 135 -14.72 14.31 6.01
N GLU A 136 -14.18 13.46 5.17
CA GLU A 136 -13.34 13.83 4.05
C GLU A 136 -13.81 13.15 2.77
N SER A 137 -13.50 13.79 1.65
CA SER A 137 -13.73 13.24 0.32
C SER A 137 -12.39 13.10 -0.40
N LYS A 138 -11.99 11.87 -0.67
CA LYS A 138 -10.78 11.55 -1.41
C LYS A 138 -10.96 10.21 -2.10
N LYS A 139 -11.41 10.24 -3.35
CA LYS A 139 -11.62 9.00 -4.11
C LYS A 139 -10.32 8.23 -4.22
N THR A 140 -10.30 7.01 -3.69
CA THR A 140 -9.13 6.15 -3.61
C THR A 140 -9.44 4.80 -4.24
N GLY A 141 -8.54 4.31 -5.09
CA GLY A 141 -8.63 2.97 -5.67
C GLY A 141 -8.05 1.91 -4.75
N LEU A 142 -8.70 0.76 -4.70
CA LEU A 142 -8.19 -0.43 -4.04
C LEU A 142 -7.99 -1.53 -5.07
N TRP A 143 -6.80 -2.10 -5.11
CA TRP A 143 -6.46 -3.29 -5.89
C TRP A 143 -6.39 -4.46 -4.92
N LEU A 144 -7.31 -5.41 -5.07
CA LEU A 144 -7.49 -6.52 -4.14
C LEU A 144 -7.15 -7.84 -4.82
N HIS A 145 -6.35 -8.65 -4.17
CA HIS A 145 -6.03 -10.01 -4.59
C HIS A 145 -6.43 -11.00 -3.50
N ASN A 146 -7.38 -11.87 -3.80
CA ASN A 146 -7.96 -12.85 -2.88
C ASN A 146 -8.57 -12.22 -1.61
N LEU A 147 -9.14 -11.05 -1.77
CA LEU A 147 -9.83 -10.31 -0.70
C LEU A 147 -11.20 -9.86 -1.20
N PRO A 148 -12.23 -9.91 -0.34
CA PRO A 148 -13.53 -9.36 -0.70
C PRO A 148 -13.48 -7.83 -0.75
N PRO A 149 -14.34 -7.19 -1.56
CA PRO A 149 -14.48 -5.74 -1.52
C PRO A 149 -14.87 -5.24 -0.12
N LEU A 150 -14.43 -4.04 0.21
CA LEU A 150 -14.85 -3.39 1.45
C LEU A 150 -16.31 -2.96 1.35
N VAL A 151 -17.05 -3.12 2.45
CA VAL A 151 -18.42 -2.65 2.60
C VAL A 151 -18.41 -1.40 3.46
N GLU A 152 -19.09 -0.36 3.01
CA GLU A 152 -19.15 0.88 3.78
C GLU A 152 -19.77 0.65 5.16
N THR A 153 -19.16 1.27 6.16
CA THR A 153 -19.60 1.14 7.56
C THR A 153 -20.35 2.37 8.05
N ASP A 154 -20.30 3.45 7.28
CA ASP A 154 -20.97 4.71 7.60
C ASP A 154 -21.45 5.34 6.29
N ASN A 155 -22.65 5.92 6.27
CA ASN A 155 -23.25 6.50 5.06
C ASN A 155 -24.09 7.76 5.35
#